data_b4a12c74801942a47be7d175542975ae
#
_entry.id   b4a12c74801942a47be7d175542975ae
#
_cell.length_a   1.000
_cell.length_b   1.000
_cell.length_c   1.000
_cell.angle_alpha   90.00
_cell.angle_beta   90.00
_cell.angle_gamma   90.00
#
_symmetry.space_group_name_H-M   'P 1'
#
loop_
_entity.id
_entity.type
_entity.pdbx_description
1 polymer ?
#
loop_
_entity_poly.entity_id
_entity_poly.type
_entity_poly.pdbx_seq_one_letter_code
_entity_poly.pdbx_strand_id
1 'polypeptide(L)'
;MRYAQPGNDGPAILSPCNPEEHAFLQNDAFRELEKMIGLKPVKKTIAEISAYAMIQTRRSQQSLKADPTAMHMVFRGNPGTGKTSVARLLGGIFREIGILSKGHLLEVERADLVGEYIGHTAQKTREVLKKASGGILFIDEAYTLAQGGSKDFGQEAISTLVKAMEDQRHDLIVILAGYCLEMDAFMLSNPGLRSRFALQINFPDYESDELFNIALQMYNERDYELSSRCRWRLKCIMEEFVKGHHPHSGNARYVRNLVERSIRQQALRLVDRAYLSRKDLMTVEEKDLAVPGTQPLSY
;
A
#
# COMPACT_ATOMS: atom_id res chain seq x y z
N MET A 1 -46.51 -5.67 -49.61
CA MET A 1 -45.27 -6.20 -49.02
C MET A 1 -44.35 -5.02 -48.66
N ARG A 2 -44.25 -4.68 -47.39
CA ARG A 2 -43.33 -3.62 -46.91
C ARG A 2 -42.19 -4.36 -46.20
N TYR A 3 -40.98 -4.23 -46.70
CA TYR A 3 -39.76 -4.73 -46.05
C TYR A 3 -39.42 -3.85 -44.88
N ALA A 4 -39.34 -4.42 -43.66
CA ALA A 4 -38.80 -3.83 -42.49
C ALA A 4 -37.27 -3.86 -42.57
N GLN A 5 -36.63 -2.71 -42.34
CA GLN A 5 -35.15 -2.62 -42.18
C GLN A 5 -34.74 -3.11 -40.81
N PRO A 6 -33.61 -3.85 -40.66
CA PRO A 6 -33.09 -4.23 -39.38
C PRO A 6 -32.41 -3.04 -38.66
N GLY A 7 -32.79 -2.84 -37.40
CA GLY A 7 -32.19 -1.84 -36.53
C GLY A 7 -30.70 -2.11 -36.29
N ASN A 8 -29.95 -1.04 -36.38
CA ASN A 8 -28.51 -0.98 -36.18
C ASN A 8 -28.21 -0.83 -34.68
N ASP A 9 -28.29 -1.92 -33.93
CA ASP A 9 -27.81 -1.99 -32.53
C ASP A 9 -26.31 -2.27 -32.55
N GLY A 10 -25.51 -1.21 -32.74
CA GLY A 10 -24.09 -1.25 -32.47
C GLY A 10 -23.85 -1.49 -30.97
N PRO A 11 -22.74 -2.17 -30.58
CA PRO A 11 -22.46 -2.40 -29.18
C PRO A 11 -22.33 -1.06 -28.45
N ALA A 12 -23.15 -0.89 -27.41
CA ALA A 12 -23.08 0.25 -26.51
C ALA A 12 -21.65 0.36 -25.95
N ILE A 13 -20.94 1.40 -26.33
CA ILE A 13 -19.65 1.75 -25.73
C ILE A 13 -19.95 2.09 -24.27
N LEU A 14 -19.64 1.17 -23.38
CA LEU A 14 -19.72 1.40 -21.93
C LEU A 14 -18.82 2.59 -21.61
N SER A 15 -19.43 3.67 -21.16
CA SER A 15 -18.74 4.83 -20.59
C SER A 15 -17.78 4.35 -19.49
N PRO A 16 -16.62 4.99 -19.28
CA PRO A 16 -15.72 4.62 -18.20
C PRO A 16 -16.50 4.70 -16.89
N CYS A 17 -16.60 3.56 -16.19
CA CYS A 17 -17.31 3.40 -14.92
C CYS A 17 -16.83 4.46 -13.93
N ASN A 18 -17.73 5.32 -13.50
CA ASN A 18 -17.47 6.28 -12.44
C ASN A 18 -17.48 5.49 -11.11
N PRO A 19 -16.40 5.46 -10.31
CA PRO A 19 -16.34 4.67 -9.08
C PRO A 19 -17.44 4.99 -8.07
N GLU A 20 -18.04 6.18 -8.16
CA GLU A 20 -19.07 6.67 -7.24
C GLU A 20 -20.44 5.98 -7.40
N GLU A 21 -20.67 5.22 -8.48
CA GLU A 21 -21.99 4.65 -8.79
C GLU A 21 -22.21 3.22 -8.26
N HIS A 22 -21.19 2.55 -7.70
CA HIS A 22 -21.32 1.18 -7.23
C HIS A 22 -21.56 1.08 -5.72
N ALA A 23 -22.71 0.56 -5.31
CA ALA A 23 -23.09 0.38 -3.90
C ALA A 23 -22.07 -0.40 -3.05
N PHE A 24 -21.24 -1.29 -3.65
CA PHE A 24 -20.20 -2.02 -2.95
C PHE A 24 -18.98 -1.16 -2.59
N LEU A 25 -18.79 -0.02 -3.27
CA LEU A 25 -17.72 0.95 -2.96
C LEU A 25 -18.07 1.82 -1.75
N GLN A 26 -19.26 1.66 -1.17
CA GLN A 26 -19.73 2.43 -0.01
C GLN A 26 -19.31 1.81 1.34
N ASN A 27 -18.54 0.71 1.33
CA ASN A 27 -18.01 0.14 2.57
C ASN A 27 -16.96 1.07 3.22
N ASP A 28 -16.81 0.97 4.54
CA ASP A 28 -15.94 1.90 5.28
C ASP A 28 -14.47 1.77 4.88
N ALA A 29 -13.99 0.55 4.65
CA ALA A 29 -12.60 0.32 4.24
C ALA A 29 -12.31 0.89 2.83
N PHE A 30 -13.29 0.83 1.91
CA PHE A 30 -13.15 1.42 0.59
C PHE A 30 -13.17 2.96 0.65
N ARG A 31 -14.04 3.53 1.50
CA ARG A 31 -14.06 4.98 1.73
C ARG A 31 -12.72 5.48 2.29
N GLU A 32 -12.10 4.75 3.21
CA GLU A 32 -10.76 5.09 3.71
C GLU A 32 -9.70 5.00 2.60
N LEU A 33 -9.79 4.02 1.70
CA LEU A 33 -8.93 3.94 0.53
C LEU A 33 -9.09 5.18 -0.38
N GLU A 34 -10.32 5.61 -0.63
CA GLU A 34 -10.60 6.80 -1.44
C GLU A 34 -10.07 8.10 -0.81
N LYS A 35 -10.05 8.21 0.52
CA LYS A 35 -9.47 9.35 1.24
C LYS A 35 -7.94 9.43 1.13
N MET A 36 -7.26 8.33 0.81
CA MET A 36 -5.81 8.37 0.60
C MET A 36 -5.47 9.33 -0.54
N ILE A 37 -4.47 10.18 -0.33
CA ILE A 37 -4.03 11.14 -1.33
C ILE A 37 -3.35 10.39 -2.48
N GLY A 38 -3.64 10.79 -3.72
CA GLY A 38 -3.05 10.19 -4.91
C GLY A 38 -3.48 8.75 -5.18
N LEU A 39 -2.54 7.93 -5.63
CA LEU A 39 -2.69 6.48 -5.87
C LEU A 39 -3.84 6.11 -6.83
N LYS A 40 -4.23 6.98 -7.76
CA LYS A 40 -5.35 6.76 -8.69
C LYS A 40 -5.28 5.41 -9.43
N PRO A 41 -4.12 4.99 -10.00
CA PRO A 41 -4.02 3.68 -10.66
C PRO A 41 -4.24 2.52 -9.69
N VAL A 42 -3.72 2.63 -8.46
CA VAL A 42 -3.86 1.60 -7.40
C VAL A 42 -5.33 1.45 -7.00
N LYS A 43 -6.01 2.55 -6.71
CA LYS A 43 -7.44 2.57 -6.36
C LYS A 43 -8.30 1.94 -7.45
N LYS A 44 -8.06 2.31 -8.71
CA LYS A 44 -8.76 1.74 -9.86
C LYS A 44 -8.58 0.21 -9.93
N THR A 45 -7.34 -0.26 -9.84
CA THR A 45 -7.04 -1.70 -9.87
C THR A 45 -7.71 -2.44 -8.71
N ILE A 46 -7.71 -1.86 -7.49
CA ILE A 46 -8.38 -2.45 -6.32
C ILE A 46 -9.89 -2.52 -6.55
N ALA A 47 -10.51 -1.49 -7.09
CA ALA A 47 -11.94 -1.49 -7.43
C ALA A 47 -12.27 -2.60 -8.42
N GLU A 48 -11.48 -2.77 -9.49
CA GLU A 48 -11.65 -3.81 -10.50
C GLU A 48 -11.53 -5.22 -9.88
N ILE A 49 -10.50 -5.47 -9.07
CA ILE A 49 -10.27 -6.75 -8.40
C ILE A 49 -11.42 -7.06 -7.43
N SER A 50 -11.86 -6.08 -6.64
CA SER A 50 -12.94 -6.23 -5.67
C SER A 50 -14.29 -6.53 -6.35
N ALA A 51 -14.58 -5.82 -7.45
CA ALA A 51 -15.79 -6.07 -8.23
C ALA A 51 -15.78 -7.47 -8.84
N TYR A 52 -14.65 -7.88 -9.44
CA TYR A 52 -14.49 -9.23 -10.00
C TYR A 52 -14.73 -10.30 -8.93
N ALA A 53 -14.06 -10.19 -7.79
CA ALA A 53 -14.15 -11.13 -6.70
C ALA A 53 -15.60 -11.26 -6.16
N MET A 54 -16.30 -10.14 -5.99
CA MET A 54 -17.69 -10.13 -5.57
C MET A 54 -18.61 -10.83 -6.58
N ILE A 55 -18.40 -10.61 -7.87
CA ILE A 55 -19.19 -11.28 -8.92
C ILE A 55 -18.92 -12.78 -8.93
N GLN A 56 -17.66 -13.23 -8.75
CA GLN A 56 -17.34 -14.66 -8.66
C GLN A 56 -18.01 -15.31 -7.43
N THR A 57 -18.03 -14.64 -6.30
CA THR A 57 -18.76 -15.10 -5.10
C THR A 57 -20.25 -15.25 -5.36
N ARG A 58 -20.90 -14.28 -6.00
CA ARG A 58 -22.32 -14.34 -6.36
C ARG A 58 -22.61 -15.46 -7.37
N ARG A 59 -21.73 -15.67 -8.35
CA ARG A 59 -21.86 -16.79 -9.30
C ARG A 59 -21.81 -18.14 -8.60
N SER A 60 -20.88 -18.32 -7.66
CA SER A 60 -20.78 -19.53 -6.85
C SER A 60 -22.05 -19.78 -6.03
N GLN A 61 -22.62 -18.74 -5.42
CA GLN A 61 -23.89 -18.82 -4.67
C GLN A 61 -25.09 -19.23 -5.54
N GLN A 62 -25.04 -18.92 -6.84
CA GLN A 62 -26.07 -19.31 -7.82
C GLN A 62 -25.74 -20.65 -8.52
N SER A 63 -24.80 -21.45 -7.96
CA SER A 63 -24.35 -22.71 -8.54
C SER A 63 -23.81 -22.58 -9.99
N LEU A 64 -23.40 -21.40 -10.40
CA LEU A 64 -22.73 -21.17 -11.67
C LEU A 64 -21.24 -21.49 -11.53
N LYS A 65 -20.64 -21.93 -12.65
CA LYS A 65 -19.19 -22.11 -12.69
C LYS A 65 -18.49 -20.80 -12.36
N ALA A 66 -17.82 -20.76 -11.21
CA ALA A 66 -16.98 -19.65 -10.77
C ALA A 66 -15.53 -20.13 -10.79
N ASP A 67 -14.64 -19.33 -11.36
CA ASP A 67 -13.20 -19.62 -11.29
C ASP A 67 -12.69 -19.09 -9.95
N PRO A 68 -12.19 -19.95 -9.06
CA PRO A 68 -11.56 -19.51 -7.82
C PRO A 68 -10.25 -18.83 -8.17
N THR A 69 -10.30 -17.53 -8.37
CA THR A 69 -9.09 -16.74 -8.67
C THR A 69 -8.30 -16.55 -7.38
N ALA A 70 -7.10 -17.07 -7.36
CA ALA A 70 -6.16 -16.78 -6.29
C ALA A 70 -5.91 -15.26 -6.27
N MET A 71 -6.27 -14.60 -5.16
CA MET A 71 -6.13 -13.16 -4.98
C MET A 71 -4.76 -12.76 -4.40
N HIS A 72 -3.74 -13.60 -4.62
CA HIS A 72 -2.38 -13.27 -4.21
C HIS A 72 -1.81 -12.17 -5.10
N MET A 73 -1.09 -11.21 -4.51
CA MET A 73 -0.68 -9.98 -5.18
C MET A 73 0.80 -9.69 -5.00
N VAL A 74 1.37 -8.98 -5.96
CA VAL A 74 2.69 -8.35 -5.85
C VAL A 74 2.49 -6.84 -5.81
N PHE A 75 2.99 -6.20 -4.75
CA PHE A 75 3.03 -4.74 -4.61
C PHE A 75 4.43 -4.24 -4.91
N ARG A 76 4.58 -3.44 -5.96
CA ARG A 76 5.86 -2.91 -6.41
C ARG A 76 5.89 -1.39 -6.30
N GLY A 77 6.97 -0.85 -5.77
CA GLY A 77 7.16 0.60 -5.67
C GLY A 77 8.15 0.98 -4.58
N ASN A 78 8.55 2.24 -4.58
CA ASN A 78 9.50 2.81 -3.63
C ASN A 78 8.97 2.83 -2.18
N PRO A 79 9.83 3.04 -1.17
CA PRO A 79 9.41 3.16 0.23
C PRO A 79 8.48 4.36 0.42
N GLY A 80 7.52 4.22 1.34
CA GLY A 80 6.61 5.31 1.68
C GLY A 80 5.54 5.63 0.63
N THR A 81 5.33 4.78 -0.38
CA THR A 81 4.26 4.93 -1.40
C THR A 81 2.90 4.39 -0.93
N GLY A 82 2.79 3.89 0.32
CA GLY A 82 1.52 3.45 0.89
C GLY A 82 1.20 1.96 0.76
N LYS A 83 2.13 1.11 0.33
CA LYS A 83 1.92 -0.34 0.13
C LYS A 83 1.27 -1.03 1.34
N THR A 84 1.86 -0.92 2.53
CA THR A 84 1.33 -1.53 3.76
C THR A 84 -0.03 -0.96 4.17
N SER A 85 -0.24 0.36 4.01
CA SER A 85 -1.51 1.01 4.33
C SER A 85 -2.64 0.49 3.43
N VAL A 86 -2.38 0.38 2.14
CA VAL A 86 -3.32 -0.18 1.16
C VAL A 86 -3.58 -1.67 1.43
N ALA A 87 -2.57 -2.47 1.75
CA ALA A 87 -2.73 -3.88 2.11
C ALA A 87 -3.65 -4.06 3.33
N ARG A 88 -3.55 -3.18 4.32
CA ARG A 88 -4.42 -3.19 5.52
C ARG A 88 -5.86 -2.89 5.15
N LEU A 89 -6.11 -1.90 4.30
CA LEU A 89 -7.45 -1.55 3.83
C LEU A 89 -8.05 -2.68 2.97
N LEU A 90 -7.24 -3.33 2.13
CA LEU A 90 -7.66 -4.50 1.36
C LEU A 90 -8.18 -5.64 2.25
N GLY A 91 -7.55 -5.88 3.40
CA GLY A 91 -8.04 -6.86 4.37
C GLY A 91 -9.47 -6.56 4.82
N GLY A 92 -9.75 -5.30 5.14
CA GLY A 92 -11.09 -4.82 5.47
C GLY A 92 -12.07 -4.99 4.31
N ILE A 93 -11.70 -4.54 3.12
CA ILE A 93 -12.52 -4.65 1.90
C ILE A 93 -12.87 -6.12 1.62
N PHE A 94 -11.89 -7.02 1.63
CA PHE A 94 -12.12 -8.44 1.32
C PHE A 94 -12.91 -9.17 2.40
N ARG A 95 -12.82 -8.75 3.66
CA ARG A 95 -13.72 -9.24 4.72
C ARG A 95 -15.16 -8.80 4.46
N GLU A 96 -15.39 -7.54 4.15
CA GLU A 96 -16.74 -7.00 3.93
C GLU A 96 -17.43 -7.61 2.71
N ILE A 97 -16.70 -7.94 1.65
CA ILE A 97 -17.24 -8.64 0.47
C ILE A 97 -17.28 -10.17 0.63
N GLY A 98 -16.86 -10.70 1.78
CA GLY A 98 -16.98 -12.12 2.13
C GLY A 98 -15.91 -13.04 1.52
N ILE A 99 -14.75 -12.51 1.13
CA ILE A 99 -13.60 -13.28 0.62
C ILE A 99 -12.74 -13.77 1.77
N LEU A 100 -12.50 -12.93 2.77
CA LEU A 100 -11.73 -13.26 3.96
C LEU A 100 -12.64 -13.31 5.19
N SER A 101 -12.42 -14.31 6.03
CA SER A 101 -13.23 -14.49 7.25
C SER A 101 -12.93 -13.45 8.33
N LYS A 102 -11.67 -13.01 8.47
CA LYS A 102 -11.23 -12.05 9.50
C LYS A 102 -10.77 -10.71 8.94
N GLY A 103 -10.08 -10.72 7.78
CA GLY A 103 -9.59 -9.51 7.11
C GLY A 103 -8.45 -8.78 7.81
N HIS A 104 -7.77 -9.41 8.77
CA HIS A 104 -6.61 -8.81 9.44
C HIS A 104 -5.37 -8.86 8.53
N LEU A 105 -4.44 -7.94 8.76
CA LEU A 105 -3.13 -7.92 8.13
C LEU A 105 -2.07 -8.48 9.10
N LEU A 106 -1.34 -9.50 8.68
CA LEU A 106 -0.12 -9.94 9.33
C LEU A 106 1.07 -9.49 8.50
N GLU A 107 1.81 -8.51 8.99
CA GLU A 107 3.02 -7.96 8.36
C GLU A 107 4.24 -8.72 8.88
N VAL A 108 5.07 -9.21 7.98
CA VAL A 108 6.27 -10.00 8.29
C VAL A 108 7.41 -9.65 7.35
N GLU A 109 8.62 -9.89 7.83
CA GLU A 109 9.87 -9.78 7.07
C GLU A 109 10.53 -11.15 6.93
N ARG A 110 11.65 -11.22 6.20
CA ARG A 110 12.45 -12.44 6.05
C ARG A 110 12.76 -13.10 7.40
N ALA A 111 13.14 -12.33 8.42
CA ALA A 111 13.50 -12.84 9.73
C ALA A 111 12.38 -13.61 10.42
N ASP A 112 11.11 -13.29 10.11
CA ASP A 112 9.94 -13.97 10.68
C ASP A 112 9.64 -15.32 10.01
N LEU A 113 10.13 -15.54 8.80
CA LEU A 113 9.85 -16.72 7.98
C LEU A 113 11.00 -17.73 7.99
N VAL A 114 12.24 -17.23 8.00
CA VAL A 114 13.45 -18.06 7.88
C VAL A 114 13.97 -18.44 9.27
N GLY A 115 14.26 -19.72 9.47
CA GLY A 115 14.86 -20.24 10.68
C GLY A 115 16.39 -20.14 10.65
N GLU A 116 17.02 -20.22 11.82
CA GLU A 116 18.48 -20.19 11.98
C GLU A 116 19.12 -21.57 11.73
N TYR A 117 18.36 -22.65 11.87
CA TYR A 117 18.84 -24.02 11.75
C TYR A 117 18.08 -24.82 10.71
N ILE A 118 18.69 -25.88 10.21
CA ILE A 118 18.09 -26.82 9.23
C ILE A 118 16.78 -27.36 9.80
N GLY A 119 15.71 -27.32 9.00
CA GLY A 119 14.37 -27.82 9.34
C GLY A 119 13.49 -26.85 10.15
N HIS A 120 14.03 -25.73 10.66
CA HIS A 120 13.23 -24.76 11.41
C HIS A 120 12.44 -23.83 10.51
N THR A 121 12.91 -23.57 9.28
CA THR A 121 12.27 -22.63 8.34
C THR A 121 10.86 -23.05 7.98
N ALA A 122 10.66 -24.30 7.56
CA ALA A 122 9.33 -24.77 7.18
C ALA A 122 8.33 -24.71 8.34
N GLN A 123 8.78 -25.04 9.59
CA GLN A 123 7.93 -24.92 10.75
C GLN A 123 7.55 -23.47 11.04
N LYS A 124 8.54 -22.57 11.08
CA LYS A 124 8.34 -21.13 11.34
C LYS A 124 7.41 -20.50 10.32
N THR A 125 7.63 -20.80 9.02
CA THR A 125 6.76 -20.34 7.94
C THR A 125 5.32 -20.85 8.12
N ARG A 126 5.11 -22.12 8.48
CA ARG A 126 3.76 -22.66 8.73
C ARG A 126 3.06 -22.00 9.92
N GLU A 127 3.79 -21.66 10.99
CA GLU A 127 3.24 -20.95 12.14
C GLU A 127 2.76 -19.55 11.75
N VAL A 128 3.54 -18.83 10.93
CA VAL A 128 3.16 -17.53 10.37
C VAL A 128 1.91 -17.65 9.49
N LEU A 129 1.88 -18.62 8.58
CA LEU A 129 0.72 -18.91 7.73
C LEU A 129 -0.55 -19.20 8.53
N LYS A 130 -0.43 -19.99 9.60
CA LYS A 130 -1.55 -20.27 10.53
C LYS A 130 -2.07 -19.00 11.20
N LYS A 131 -1.19 -18.09 11.59
CA LYS A 131 -1.59 -16.78 12.16
C LYS A 131 -2.27 -15.88 11.14
N ALA A 132 -1.86 -15.94 9.87
CA ALA A 132 -2.42 -15.15 8.79
C ALA A 132 -3.74 -15.70 8.24
N SER A 133 -4.12 -16.94 8.58
CA SER A 133 -5.36 -17.58 8.11
C SER A 133 -6.61 -16.75 8.44
N GLY A 134 -7.44 -16.52 7.46
CA GLY A 134 -8.59 -15.61 7.52
C GLY A 134 -8.26 -14.17 7.15
N GLY A 135 -7.03 -13.88 6.79
CA GLY A 135 -6.55 -12.53 6.52
C GLY A 135 -5.52 -12.44 5.41
N ILE A 136 -4.73 -11.38 5.47
CA ILE A 136 -3.65 -11.09 4.52
C ILE A 136 -2.30 -11.30 5.20
N LEU A 137 -1.45 -12.13 4.59
CA LEU A 137 -0.03 -12.22 4.90
C LEU A 137 0.72 -11.23 4.00
N PHE A 138 1.26 -10.17 4.58
CA PHE A 138 2.04 -9.16 3.88
C PHE A 138 3.53 -9.38 4.18
N ILE A 139 4.30 -9.69 3.13
CA ILE A 139 5.74 -9.93 3.23
C ILE A 139 6.44 -8.72 2.65
N ASP A 140 7.04 -7.88 3.51
CA ASP A 140 7.80 -6.73 3.04
C ASP A 140 9.21 -7.15 2.62
N GLU A 141 9.76 -6.43 1.64
CA GLU A 141 11.05 -6.74 1.00
C GLU A 141 11.20 -8.23 0.66
N ALA A 142 10.13 -8.82 0.08
CA ALA A 142 10.02 -10.26 -0.16
C ALA A 142 11.18 -10.84 -1.00
N TYR A 143 11.83 -10.03 -1.84
CA TYR A 143 13.01 -10.41 -2.61
C TYR A 143 14.19 -10.85 -1.73
N THR A 144 14.23 -10.41 -0.48
CA THR A 144 15.26 -10.84 0.48
C THR A 144 15.23 -12.35 0.75
N LEU A 145 14.07 -13.00 0.55
CA LEU A 145 13.95 -14.46 0.66
C LEU A 145 14.79 -15.22 -0.38
N ALA A 146 15.17 -14.60 -1.51
CA ALA A 146 15.97 -15.22 -2.54
C ALA A 146 17.44 -14.73 -2.57
N GLN A 147 17.84 -13.82 -1.67
CA GLN A 147 19.19 -13.21 -1.69
C GLN A 147 20.29 -14.08 -1.07
N GLY A 148 19.96 -15.17 -0.41
CA GLY A 148 20.93 -16.11 0.15
C GLY A 148 21.42 -17.13 -0.88
N GLY A 149 22.68 -17.52 -0.83
CA GLY A 149 23.27 -18.51 -1.75
C GLY A 149 22.69 -19.92 -1.58
N SER A 150 23.33 -20.94 -2.16
CA SER A 150 22.86 -22.35 -2.19
C SER A 150 22.65 -23.02 -0.81
N LYS A 151 23.10 -22.39 0.27
CA LYS A 151 22.89 -22.82 1.66
C LYS A 151 21.80 -22.02 2.39
N ASP A 152 21.08 -21.16 1.66
CA ASP A 152 20.07 -20.29 2.25
C ASP A 152 18.72 -21.01 2.43
N PHE A 153 18.17 -20.92 3.62
CA PHE A 153 16.87 -21.48 3.94
C PHE A 153 15.67 -20.66 3.39
N GLY A 154 15.88 -19.53 2.72
CA GLY A 154 14.82 -18.74 2.11
C GLY A 154 14.07 -19.49 1.01
N GLN A 155 14.73 -20.35 0.23
CA GLN A 155 14.07 -21.21 -0.77
C GLN A 155 13.11 -22.20 -0.12
N GLU A 156 13.39 -22.69 1.09
CA GLU A 156 12.48 -23.55 1.85
C GLU A 156 11.24 -22.77 2.31
N ALA A 157 11.41 -21.51 2.72
CA ALA A 157 10.30 -20.62 3.04
C ALA A 157 9.41 -20.36 1.80
N ILE A 158 10.00 -20.02 0.66
CA ILE A 158 9.28 -19.81 -0.61
C ILE A 158 8.48 -21.08 -0.99
N SER A 159 9.10 -22.24 -0.93
CA SER A 159 8.44 -23.51 -1.27
C SER A 159 7.26 -23.82 -0.33
N THR A 160 7.42 -23.52 0.96
CA THR A 160 6.36 -23.68 1.97
C THR A 160 5.22 -22.69 1.74
N LEU A 161 5.52 -21.42 1.41
CA LEU A 161 4.52 -20.41 1.04
C LEU A 161 3.72 -20.84 -0.19
N VAL A 162 4.41 -21.22 -1.27
CA VAL A 162 3.80 -21.66 -2.54
C VAL A 162 2.84 -22.83 -2.33
N LYS A 163 3.21 -23.80 -1.49
CA LYS A 163 2.32 -24.91 -1.14
C LYS A 163 1.10 -24.46 -0.35
N ALA A 164 1.29 -23.61 0.66
CA ALA A 164 0.19 -23.13 1.49
C ALA A 164 -0.81 -22.26 0.71
N MET A 165 -0.34 -21.48 -0.27
CA MET A 165 -1.21 -20.71 -1.15
C MET A 165 -2.17 -21.57 -1.97
N GLU A 166 -1.77 -22.81 -2.32
CA GLU A 166 -2.64 -23.77 -2.97
C GLU A 166 -3.63 -24.39 -1.98
N ASP A 167 -3.12 -24.83 -0.84
CA ASP A 167 -3.90 -25.57 0.18
C ASP A 167 -4.94 -24.67 0.88
N GLN A 168 -4.66 -23.36 1.06
CA GLN A 168 -5.48 -22.39 1.80
C GLN A 168 -6.05 -21.26 0.93
N ARG A 169 -6.13 -21.44 -0.37
CA ARG A 169 -6.52 -20.42 -1.36
C ARG A 169 -7.86 -19.73 -1.12
N HIS A 170 -8.70 -20.27 -0.25
CA HIS A 170 -10.07 -19.78 0.00
C HIS A 170 -10.15 -18.74 1.14
N ASP A 171 -9.18 -18.70 2.05
CA ASP A 171 -9.24 -17.82 3.23
C ASP A 171 -7.85 -17.31 3.63
N LEU A 172 -6.95 -17.19 2.67
CA LEU A 172 -5.63 -16.58 2.85
C LEU A 172 -5.23 -15.85 1.58
N ILE A 173 -4.83 -14.59 1.73
CA ILE A 173 -4.21 -13.81 0.66
C ILE A 173 -2.77 -13.51 1.04
N VAL A 174 -1.84 -13.75 0.14
CA VAL A 174 -0.43 -13.41 0.29
C VAL A 174 -0.13 -12.19 -0.58
N ILE A 175 0.47 -11.17 0.00
CA ILE A 175 0.97 -9.99 -0.71
C ILE A 175 2.49 -9.94 -0.53
N LEU A 176 3.21 -9.98 -1.64
CA LEU A 176 4.66 -9.78 -1.68
C LEU A 176 4.93 -8.32 -2.03
N ALA A 177 5.68 -7.61 -1.20
CA ALA A 177 6.01 -6.21 -1.43
C ALA A 177 7.52 -5.99 -1.59
N GLY A 178 7.90 -4.98 -2.36
CA GLY A 178 9.29 -4.60 -2.53
C GLY A 178 9.51 -3.60 -3.65
N TYR A 179 10.79 -3.32 -3.94
CA TYR A 179 11.18 -2.45 -5.04
C TYR A 179 10.94 -3.10 -6.41
N CYS A 180 10.69 -2.29 -7.42
CA CYS A 180 10.27 -2.79 -8.74
C CYS A 180 11.28 -3.76 -9.35
N LEU A 181 12.55 -3.38 -9.42
CA LEU A 181 13.59 -4.18 -10.07
C LEU A 181 13.89 -5.47 -9.30
N GLU A 182 14.00 -5.38 -7.98
CA GLU A 182 14.25 -6.52 -7.09
C GLU A 182 13.09 -7.52 -7.12
N MET A 183 11.86 -7.02 -7.16
CA MET A 183 10.67 -7.87 -7.27
C MET A 183 10.57 -8.56 -8.63
N ASP A 184 10.93 -7.89 -9.72
CA ASP A 184 10.98 -8.51 -11.04
C ASP A 184 11.99 -9.68 -11.09
N ALA A 185 13.20 -9.46 -10.55
CA ALA A 185 14.22 -10.51 -10.43
C ALA A 185 13.73 -11.66 -9.51
N PHE A 186 13.10 -11.33 -8.39
CA PHE A 186 12.55 -12.30 -7.45
C PHE A 186 11.46 -13.18 -8.07
N MET A 187 10.54 -12.58 -8.80
CA MET A 187 9.46 -13.32 -9.50
C MET A 187 10.00 -14.25 -10.61
N LEU A 188 11.14 -13.93 -11.19
CA LEU A 188 11.82 -14.78 -12.18
C LEU A 188 12.59 -15.94 -11.54
N SER A 189 12.98 -15.81 -10.27
CA SER A 189 13.79 -16.83 -9.57
C SER A 189 13.05 -18.15 -9.31
N ASN A 190 11.71 -18.12 -9.30
CA ASN A 190 10.88 -19.30 -9.03
C ASN A 190 9.61 -19.34 -9.90
N PRO A 191 9.47 -20.32 -10.82
CA PRO A 191 8.30 -20.45 -11.69
C PRO A 191 6.98 -20.58 -10.92
N GLY A 192 7.02 -21.19 -9.71
CA GLY A 192 5.85 -21.36 -8.85
C GLY A 192 5.31 -20.03 -8.30
N LEU A 193 6.17 -19.03 -8.07
CA LEU A 193 5.74 -17.69 -7.69
C LEU A 193 5.00 -17.03 -8.86
N ARG A 194 5.60 -17.03 -10.05
CA ARG A 194 5.03 -16.36 -11.21
C ARG A 194 3.62 -16.85 -11.58
N SER A 195 3.38 -18.16 -11.46
CA SER A 195 2.06 -18.75 -11.78
C SER A 195 0.97 -18.43 -10.75
N ARG A 196 1.34 -18.11 -9.49
CA ARG A 196 0.38 -17.88 -8.40
C ARG A 196 0.13 -16.40 -8.10
N PHE A 197 1.06 -15.54 -8.47
CA PHE A 197 0.96 -14.09 -8.30
C PHE A 197 0.61 -13.40 -9.63
N ALA A 198 -0.59 -13.64 -10.13
CA ALA A 198 -1.07 -13.05 -11.39
C ALA A 198 -1.35 -11.54 -11.26
N LEU A 199 -1.72 -11.08 -10.05
CA LEU A 199 -2.09 -9.70 -9.79
C LEU A 199 -0.85 -8.89 -9.37
N GLN A 200 -0.53 -7.87 -10.14
CA GLN A 200 0.60 -6.98 -9.86
C GLN A 200 0.10 -5.54 -9.79
N ILE A 201 0.39 -4.89 -8.67
CA ILE A 201 -0.01 -3.51 -8.41
C ILE A 201 1.24 -2.65 -8.25
N ASN A 202 1.37 -1.67 -9.14
CA ASN A 202 2.47 -0.73 -9.11
C ASN A 202 2.06 0.51 -8.31
N PHE A 203 2.87 0.86 -7.34
CA PHE A 203 2.72 2.05 -6.51
C PHE A 203 3.68 3.12 -7.06
N PRO A 204 3.18 4.11 -7.79
CA PRO A 204 4.01 5.19 -8.29
C PRO A 204 4.51 6.06 -7.14
N ASP A 205 5.61 6.78 -7.39
CA ASP A 205 6.02 7.85 -6.50
C ASP A 205 4.98 8.96 -6.51
N TYR A 206 4.85 9.66 -5.38
CA TYR A 206 3.94 10.79 -5.27
C TYR A 206 4.48 12.02 -6.00
N GLU A 207 3.59 12.77 -6.58
CA GLU A 207 3.89 14.11 -7.12
C GLU A 207 4.08 15.13 -5.99
N SER A 208 4.69 16.28 -6.31
CA SER A 208 4.97 17.33 -5.32
C SER A 208 3.71 17.85 -4.60
N ASP A 209 2.62 18.04 -5.34
CA ASP A 209 1.34 18.48 -4.77
C ASP A 209 0.70 17.38 -3.90
N GLU A 210 0.88 16.10 -4.24
CA GLU A 210 0.42 14.97 -3.43
C GLU A 210 1.20 14.89 -2.11
N LEU A 211 2.54 15.00 -2.15
CA LEU A 211 3.39 15.02 -0.94
C LEU A 211 3.06 16.23 -0.06
N PHE A 212 2.81 17.39 -0.65
CA PHE A 212 2.37 18.58 0.07
C PHE A 212 1.04 18.34 0.79
N ASN A 213 0.06 17.76 0.12
CA ASN A 213 -1.23 17.44 0.73
C ASN A 213 -1.12 16.37 1.82
N ILE A 214 -0.25 15.36 1.66
CA ILE A 214 0.07 14.37 2.70
C ILE A 214 0.65 15.07 3.93
N ALA A 215 1.56 16.04 3.75
CA ALA A 215 2.11 16.81 4.87
C ALA A 215 1.01 17.60 5.59
N LEU A 216 0.14 18.30 4.84
CA LEU A 216 -0.99 19.04 5.42
C LEU A 216 -1.92 18.13 6.22
N GLN A 217 -2.24 16.95 5.70
CA GLN A 217 -3.04 15.97 6.42
C GLN A 217 -2.36 15.55 7.72
N MET A 218 -1.05 15.24 7.70
CA MET A 218 -0.28 14.85 8.89
C MET A 218 -0.23 15.95 9.96
N TYR A 219 -0.20 17.23 9.57
CA TYR A 219 -0.30 18.34 10.51
C TYR A 219 -1.70 18.46 11.10
N ASN A 220 -2.74 18.43 10.25
CA ASN A 220 -4.13 18.54 10.68
C ASN A 220 -4.54 17.41 11.64
N GLU A 221 -4.11 16.17 11.40
CA GLU A 221 -4.35 15.01 12.29
C GLU A 221 -3.75 15.17 13.69
N ARG A 222 -2.83 16.14 13.86
CA ARG A 222 -2.16 16.45 15.13
C ARG A 222 -2.52 17.83 15.66
N ASP A 223 -3.57 18.48 15.13
CA ASP A 223 -4.01 19.83 15.47
C ASP A 223 -2.93 20.92 15.26
N TYR A 224 -2.04 20.74 14.27
CA TYR A 224 -1.10 21.75 13.87
C TYR A 224 -1.56 22.51 12.63
N GLU A 225 -1.29 23.81 12.61
CA GLU A 225 -1.55 24.72 11.49
C GLU A 225 -0.24 25.34 11.00
N LEU A 226 -0.10 25.44 9.68
CA LEU A 226 1.06 26.07 9.08
C LEU A 226 0.80 27.57 8.85
N SER A 227 1.73 28.43 9.26
CA SER A 227 1.72 29.82 8.82
C SER A 227 1.80 29.93 7.30
N SER A 228 1.35 31.04 6.70
CA SER A 228 1.36 31.22 5.24
C SER A 228 2.76 31.07 4.64
N ARG A 229 3.80 31.60 5.32
CA ARG A 229 5.20 31.45 4.90
C ARG A 229 5.68 30.01 5.01
N CYS A 230 5.34 29.31 6.10
CA CYS A 230 5.65 27.91 6.30
C CYS A 230 5.02 27.03 5.20
N ARG A 231 3.76 27.30 4.87
CA ARG A 231 3.04 26.57 3.82
C ARG A 231 3.71 26.76 2.45
N TRP A 232 4.10 27.97 2.12
CA TRP A 232 4.83 28.25 0.88
C TRP A 232 6.19 27.55 0.85
N ARG A 233 6.97 27.63 1.92
CA ARG A 233 8.29 26.98 2.02
C ARG A 233 8.16 25.45 1.93
N LEU A 234 7.16 24.87 2.58
CA LEU A 234 6.87 23.43 2.49
C LEU A 234 6.61 23.01 1.04
N LYS A 235 5.84 23.79 0.29
CA LYS A 235 5.58 23.51 -1.13
C LYS A 235 6.88 23.52 -1.94
N CYS A 236 7.73 24.52 -1.78
CA CYS A 236 9.05 24.58 -2.42
C CYS A 236 9.90 23.33 -2.08
N ILE A 237 9.92 22.91 -0.80
CA ILE A 237 10.67 21.71 -0.38
C ILE A 237 10.16 20.46 -1.10
N MET A 238 8.84 20.29 -1.27
CA MET A 238 8.29 19.13 -1.98
C MET A 238 8.66 19.17 -3.48
N GLU A 239 8.62 20.33 -4.11
CA GLU A 239 9.05 20.48 -5.50
C GLU A 239 10.54 20.19 -5.69
N GLU A 240 11.40 20.68 -4.79
CA GLU A 240 12.85 20.40 -4.80
C GLU A 240 13.11 18.90 -4.60
N PHE A 241 12.40 18.27 -3.68
CA PHE A 241 12.51 16.82 -3.40
C PHE A 241 12.17 15.96 -4.62
N VAL A 242 11.08 16.25 -5.30
CA VAL A 242 10.67 15.50 -6.51
C VAL A 242 11.64 15.74 -7.66
N LYS A 243 12.10 17.00 -7.88
CA LYS A 243 13.08 17.33 -8.92
C LYS A 243 14.45 16.67 -8.70
N GLY A 244 14.81 16.40 -7.45
CA GLY A 244 16.09 15.76 -7.11
C GLY A 244 16.24 14.30 -7.56
N HIS A 245 15.18 13.66 -8.05
CA HIS A 245 15.17 12.28 -8.59
C HIS A 245 16.06 11.31 -7.81
N HIS A 246 15.92 11.27 -6.49
CA HIS A 246 16.69 10.33 -5.69
C HIS A 246 16.17 8.91 -5.89
N PRO A 247 17.00 7.96 -6.37
CA PRO A 247 16.63 6.55 -6.36
C PRO A 247 16.27 6.18 -4.91
N HIS A 248 15.13 5.48 -4.74
CA HIS A 248 14.56 5.14 -3.42
C HIS A 248 14.07 6.35 -2.61
N SER A 249 13.51 7.35 -3.29
CA SER A 249 12.87 8.47 -2.62
C SER A 249 11.89 7.97 -1.53
N GLY A 250 12.02 8.51 -0.32
CA GLY A 250 11.24 8.04 0.82
C GLY A 250 9.75 8.41 0.78
N ASN A 251 9.29 9.13 -0.27
CA ASN A 251 7.90 9.53 -0.46
C ASN A 251 7.24 10.03 0.85
N ALA A 252 6.12 9.49 1.27
CA ALA A 252 5.45 9.87 2.51
C ALA A 252 6.29 9.60 3.78
N ARG A 253 7.31 8.73 3.74
CA ARG A 253 8.25 8.55 4.86
C ARG A 253 9.14 9.79 5.03
N TYR A 254 9.61 10.37 3.91
CA TYR A 254 10.33 11.65 3.94
C TYR A 254 9.45 12.77 4.52
N VAL A 255 8.21 12.87 4.04
CA VAL A 255 7.23 13.86 4.54
C VAL A 255 7.01 13.70 6.04
N ARG A 256 6.80 12.48 6.52
CA ARG A 256 6.63 12.18 7.95
C ARG A 256 7.81 12.66 8.77
N ASN A 257 9.03 12.35 8.35
CA ASN A 257 10.25 12.77 9.04
C ASN A 257 10.36 14.30 9.09
N LEU A 258 9.99 14.99 8.00
CA LEU A 258 9.99 16.46 7.94
C LEU A 258 8.97 17.06 8.91
N VAL A 259 7.73 16.54 8.91
CA VAL A 259 6.66 16.97 9.82
C VAL A 259 7.07 16.77 11.28
N GLU A 260 7.55 15.58 11.65
CA GLU A 260 7.99 15.29 13.01
C GLU A 260 9.15 16.17 13.46
N ARG A 261 10.08 16.44 12.55
CA ARG A 261 11.20 17.34 12.84
C ARG A 261 10.73 18.78 13.06
N SER A 262 9.82 19.28 12.22
CA SER A 262 9.28 20.63 12.35
C SER A 262 8.51 20.83 13.66
N ILE A 263 7.75 19.84 14.10
CA ILE A 263 7.05 19.86 15.39
C ILE A 263 8.05 19.93 16.55
N ARG A 264 9.15 19.16 16.47
CA ARG A 264 10.22 19.25 17.48
C ARG A 264 10.91 20.62 17.49
N GLN A 265 11.13 21.24 16.32
CA GLN A 265 11.71 22.58 16.24
C GLN A 265 10.75 23.64 16.79
N GLN A 266 9.45 23.53 16.52
CA GLN A 266 8.45 24.39 17.15
C GLN A 266 8.49 24.26 18.69
N ALA A 267 8.58 23.05 19.22
CA ALA A 267 8.67 22.84 20.67
C ALA A 267 9.92 23.52 21.27
N LEU A 268 11.07 23.39 20.63
CA LEU A 268 12.30 24.10 21.05
C LEU A 268 12.16 25.62 21.02
N ARG A 269 11.47 26.17 20.02
CA ARG A 269 11.19 27.58 19.91
C ARG A 269 10.27 28.12 21.00
N LEU A 270 9.40 27.29 21.52
CA LEU A 270 8.36 27.71 22.47
C LEU A 270 8.73 27.46 23.93
N VAL A 271 9.65 26.51 24.22
CA VAL A 271 9.94 26.03 25.58
C VAL A 271 10.30 27.11 26.59
N ASP A 272 11.02 28.15 26.14
CA ASP A 272 11.49 29.24 27.02
C ASP A 272 10.48 30.41 27.13
N ARG A 273 9.29 30.30 26.51
CA ARG A 273 8.27 31.36 26.60
C ARG A 273 7.43 31.22 27.86
N ALA A 274 7.34 32.27 28.64
CA ALA A 274 6.56 32.29 29.89
C ALA A 274 5.06 32.15 29.68
N TYR A 275 4.54 32.59 28.54
CA TYR A 275 3.11 32.51 28.17
C TYR A 275 2.97 31.98 26.77
N LEU A 276 2.05 30.99 26.60
CA LEU A 276 1.74 30.38 25.34
C LEU A 276 0.22 30.41 25.10
N SER A 277 -0.19 31.03 24.02
CA SER A 277 -1.59 30.96 23.57
C SER A 277 -1.84 29.62 22.86
N ARG A 278 -3.10 29.23 22.76
CA ARG A 278 -3.51 28.06 21.95
C ARG A 278 -2.97 28.17 20.51
N LYS A 279 -3.01 29.37 19.94
CA LYS A 279 -2.50 29.64 18.60
C LYS A 279 -1.00 29.40 18.50
N ASP A 280 -0.20 29.82 19.49
CA ASP A 280 1.25 29.54 19.51
C ASP A 280 1.52 28.03 19.51
N LEU A 281 0.77 27.26 20.30
CA LEU A 281 0.91 25.80 20.40
C LEU A 281 0.53 25.08 19.11
N MET A 282 -0.43 25.59 18.35
CA MET A 282 -0.88 25.00 17.09
C MET A 282 -0.01 25.42 15.90
N THR A 283 0.61 26.62 15.92
CA THR A 283 1.23 27.21 14.73
C THR A 283 2.67 26.76 14.53
N VAL A 284 2.93 26.11 13.39
CA VAL A 284 4.28 25.84 12.86
C VAL A 284 4.70 27.00 11.95
N GLU A 285 5.85 27.60 12.22
CA GLU A 285 6.42 28.69 11.46
C GLU A 285 7.47 28.20 10.45
N GLU A 286 7.82 29.05 9.47
CA GLU A 286 8.83 28.75 8.44
C GLU A 286 10.16 28.27 9.03
N LYS A 287 10.63 28.92 10.10
CA LYS A 287 11.89 28.57 10.77
C LYS A 287 11.88 27.21 11.48
N ASP A 288 10.70 26.65 11.72
CA ASP A 288 10.56 25.32 12.28
C ASP A 288 10.76 24.22 11.21
N LEU A 289 10.68 24.59 9.89
CA LEU A 289 10.95 23.68 8.77
C LEU A 289 12.46 23.52 8.53
N ALA A 290 13.09 22.62 9.28
CA ALA A 290 14.49 22.28 9.07
C ALA A 290 14.63 21.19 8.00
N VAL A 291 15.18 21.53 6.83
CA VAL A 291 15.47 20.57 5.74
C VAL A 291 16.60 19.62 6.18
N PRO A 292 16.47 18.29 6.00
CA PRO A 292 17.58 17.36 6.24
C PRO A 292 18.76 17.70 5.31
N GLY A 293 19.91 18.01 5.89
CA GLY A 293 21.12 18.35 5.12
C GLY A 293 21.54 19.82 5.15
N THR A 294 20.67 20.76 5.53
CA THR A 294 21.06 22.13 5.86
C THR A 294 21.20 22.24 7.37
N GLN A 295 22.41 22.06 7.90
CA GLN A 295 22.73 22.58 9.23
C GLN A 295 22.52 24.10 9.18
N PRO A 296 21.78 24.71 10.14
CA PRO A 296 21.88 26.14 10.29
C PRO A 296 23.34 26.45 10.58
N LEU A 297 23.93 27.30 9.73
CA LEU A 297 25.22 27.87 10.04
C LEU A 297 25.11 28.50 11.43
N SER A 298 25.78 27.89 12.40
CA SER A 298 26.00 28.46 13.72
C SER A 298 26.85 29.72 13.52
N TYR A 299 26.26 30.90 13.70
CA TYR A 299 26.96 32.13 14.01
C TYR A 299 27.03 32.33 15.52
#